data_5c8128506e5a0eb10137a6c9be26a6ae
#
_entry.id   5c8128506e5a0eb10137a6c9be26a6ae
#
_cell.length_a   1.000
_cell.length_b   1.000
_cell.length_c   1.000
_cell.angle_alpha   90.00
_cell.angle_beta   90.00
_cell.angle_gamma   90.00
#
_symmetry.space_group_name_H-M   'P 1'
#
loop_
_entity.id
_entity.type
_entity.pdbx_description
1 polymer ?
#
loop_
_entity_poly.entity_id
_entity_poly.type
_entity_poly.pdbx_seq_one_letter_code
_entity_poly.pdbx_strand_id
1 'polypeptide(L)'
;MMQKSLTIALIVVSICALGVISASAQPQLLDPDVFKVNYFSNNGVSGAPDATVRVTNPGTSNGNLCAMVYVFDNDQQMDECCGCITTPDGLRTFSVTKDLTSNPLVGIVVKTGDVKIVSAAVNNSPCEPSANVTPYPSLRAWGTHIQNKVGSAYPITETEFQAATLSAGELSSLQADCYFVERLGSGHGICSCGTGD
;
A
#
# COMPACT_ATOMS: atom_id res chain seq x y z
N MET A 1 -38.23 -41.36 53.66
CA MET A 1 -38.00 -39.95 53.21
C MET A 1 -36.57 -39.72 52.81
N MET A 2 -36.05 -40.43 51.77
CA MET A 2 -34.65 -40.29 51.33
C MET A 2 -34.53 -40.58 49.85
N GLN A 3 -35.26 -39.86 48.99
CA GLN A 3 -35.18 -40.12 47.54
C GLN A 3 -35.41 -38.85 46.69
N LYS A 4 -35.40 -37.65 47.28
CA LYS A 4 -35.63 -36.41 46.53
C LYS A 4 -34.37 -35.48 46.40
N SER A 5 -33.24 -35.86 47.03
CA SER A 5 -32.03 -35.01 46.97
C SER A 5 -30.99 -35.40 45.94
N LEU A 6 -31.18 -36.49 45.19
CA LEU A 6 -30.16 -36.96 44.25
C LEU A 6 -30.36 -36.49 42.80
N THR A 7 -31.54 -35.94 42.49
CA THR A 7 -31.86 -35.50 41.12
C THR A 7 -31.51 -34.06 40.81
N ILE A 8 -31.21 -33.25 41.82
CA ILE A 8 -30.87 -31.81 41.63
C ILE A 8 -29.35 -31.62 41.40
N ALA A 9 -28.54 -32.56 41.89
CA ALA A 9 -27.07 -32.47 41.75
C ALA A 9 -26.57 -32.81 40.34
N LEU A 10 -27.33 -33.51 39.51
CA LEU A 10 -26.92 -33.92 38.16
C LEU A 10 -27.23 -32.87 37.07
N ILE A 11 -28.09 -31.91 37.34
CA ILE A 11 -28.46 -30.87 36.34
C ILE A 11 -27.52 -29.69 36.36
N VAL A 12 -26.82 -29.44 37.48
CA VAL A 12 -25.92 -28.29 37.60
C VAL A 12 -24.54 -28.53 36.94
N VAL A 13 -24.11 -29.75 36.75
CA VAL A 13 -22.80 -30.09 36.15
C VAL A 13 -22.84 -30.08 34.60
N SER A 14 -24.02 -30.11 33.96
CA SER A 14 -24.15 -30.19 32.51
C SER A 14 -24.17 -28.83 31.81
N ILE A 15 -24.15 -27.69 32.53
CA ILE A 15 -24.25 -26.34 31.94
C ILE A 15 -22.90 -25.64 31.81
N CYS A 16 -21.84 -26.17 32.43
CA CYS A 16 -20.51 -25.57 32.37
C CYS A 16 -19.61 -26.04 31.20
N ALA A 17 -20.11 -26.86 30.26
CA ALA A 17 -19.29 -27.40 29.16
C ALA A 17 -19.57 -26.78 27.80
N LEU A 18 -20.32 -25.68 27.71
CA LEU A 18 -20.36 -24.84 26.52
C LEU A 18 -19.19 -23.81 26.62
N GLY A 19 -17.98 -24.34 26.52
CA GLY A 19 -16.81 -23.54 26.31
C GLY A 19 -17.04 -22.66 25.09
N VAL A 20 -17.12 -21.36 25.30
CA VAL A 20 -17.09 -20.35 24.25
C VAL A 20 -15.79 -20.57 23.50
N ILE A 21 -15.82 -21.27 22.38
CA ILE A 21 -14.72 -21.26 21.41
C ILE A 21 -14.77 -19.86 20.81
N SER A 22 -14.08 -18.92 21.47
CA SER A 22 -13.71 -17.68 20.85
C SER A 22 -12.75 -18.04 19.72
N ALA A 23 -13.28 -18.25 18.52
CA ALA A 23 -12.48 -18.27 17.32
C ALA A 23 -11.83 -16.88 17.22
N SER A 24 -10.62 -16.74 17.76
CA SER A 24 -9.77 -15.62 17.42
C SER A 24 -9.55 -15.71 15.92
N ALA A 25 -10.24 -14.88 15.16
CA ALA A 25 -9.89 -14.65 13.77
C ALA A 25 -8.46 -14.13 13.78
N GLN A 26 -7.49 -15.01 13.53
CA GLN A 26 -6.12 -14.56 13.30
C GLN A 26 -6.17 -13.65 12.08
N PRO A 27 -5.57 -12.45 12.15
CA PRO A 27 -5.45 -11.59 10.98
C PRO A 27 -4.77 -12.41 9.88
N GLN A 28 -5.46 -12.57 8.77
CA GLN A 28 -4.92 -13.29 7.63
C GLN A 28 -3.77 -12.46 7.07
N LEU A 29 -2.55 -12.93 7.23
CA LEU A 29 -1.37 -12.31 6.67
C LEU A 29 -1.32 -12.65 5.17
N LEU A 30 -1.24 -11.61 4.35
CA LEU A 30 -1.07 -11.77 2.92
C LEU A 30 0.42 -12.01 2.59
N ASP A 31 0.68 -12.56 1.40
CA ASP A 31 2.03 -12.81 0.91
C ASP A 31 2.87 -11.52 0.98
N PRO A 32 4.05 -11.53 1.62
CA PRO A 32 4.91 -10.35 1.71
C PRO A 32 5.35 -9.79 0.36
N ASP A 33 5.31 -10.59 -0.71
CA ASP A 33 5.66 -10.14 -2.06
C ASP A 33 4.57 -9.24 -2.70
N VAL A 34 3.37 -9.18 -2.14
CA VAL A 34 2.30 -8.32 -2.64
C VAL A 34 2.42 -6.87 -2.16
N PHE A 35 3.16 -6.60 -1.11
CA PHE A 35 3.27 -5.29 -0.48
C PHE A 35 4.73 -4.85 -0.37
N LYS A 36 5.01 -3.66 -0.86
CA LYS A 36 6.35 -3.11 -0.96
C LYS A 36 6.38 -1.68 -0.44
N VAL A 37 7.41 -1.35 0.31
CA VAL A 37 7.57 -0.04 0.96
C VAL A 37 8.97 0.49 0.67
N ASN A 38 9.05 1.78 0.36
CA ASN A 38 10.30 2.52 0.32
C ASN A 38 10.03 3.98 0.69
N TYR A 39 11.02 4.65 1.24
CA TYR A 39 10.95 6.10 1.41
C TYR A 39 11.34 6.81 0.10
N PHE A 40 10.96 8.04 -0.05
CA PHE A 40 11.50 8.92 -1.07
C PHE A 40 12.18 10.14 -0.45
N SER A 41 13.19 10.64 -1.14
CA SER A 41 13.88 11.88 -0.80
C SER A 41 14.17 12.64 -2.09
N ASN A 42 13.62 13.82 -2.21
CA ASN A 42 13.69 14.64 -3.43
C ASN A 42 14.25 16.03 -3.13
N ASN A 43 15.28 16.16 -2.40
CA ASN A 43 15.99 17.37 -1.94
C ASN A 43 15.20 18.70 -1.98
N GLY A 44 14.38 18.93 -3.00
CA GLY A 44 13.51 20.10 -3.17
C GLY A 44 14.24 21.43 -3.35
N VAL A 45 15.51 21.38 -3.72
CA VAL A 45 16.33 22.56 -4.01
C VAL A 45 16.32 22.81 -5.51
N SER A 46 16.21 24.08 -5.91
CA SER A 46 16.28 24.47 -7.33
C SER A 46 17.56 23.95 -7.98
N GLY A 47 17.43 23.25 -9.10
CA GLY A 47 18.53 22.61 -9.81
C GLY A 47 18.94 21.23 -9.30
N ALA A 48 18.29 20.71 -8.27
CA ALA A 48 18.42 19.30 -7.90
C ALA A 48 17.73 18.41 -8.95
N PRO A 49 18.28 17.22 -9.24
CA PRO A 49 17.57 16.23 -10.05
C PRO A 49 16.31 15.76 -9.34
N ASP A 50 15.37 15.22 -10.10
CA ASP A 50 14.17 14.61 -9.54
C ASP A 50 14.41 13.14 -9.17
N ALA A 51 13.85 12.71 -8.05
CA ALA A 51 13.83 11.31 -7.70
C ALA A 51 12.80 10.55 -8.55
N THR A 52 12.99 9.27 -8.71
CA THR A 52 12.09 8.41 -9.49
C THR A 52 11.71 7.15 -8.74
N VAL A 53 10.49 6.68 -8.98
CA VAL A 53 10.05 5.33 -8.61
C VAL A 53 9.84 4.55 -9.90
N ARG A 54 10.42 3.35 -9.98
CA ARG A 54 10.25 2.45 -11.12
C ARG A 54 9.54 1.19 -10.68
N VAL A 55 8.54 0.78 -11.44
CA VAL A 55 7.76 -0.43 -11.18
C VAL A 55 7.72 -1.27 -12.44
N THR A 56 8.07 -2.54 -12.32
CA THR A 56 7.99 -3.48 -13.45
C THR A 56 7.11 -4.68 -13.10
N ASN A 57 6.40 -5.15 -14.12
CA ASN A 57 5.77 -6.46 -14.13
C ASN A 57 6.72 -7.42 -14.86
N PRO A 58 7.38 -8.36 -14.15
CA PRO A 58 8.36 -9.27 -14.78
C PRO A 58 7.74 -10.35 -15.65
N GLY A 59 6.45 -10.26 -15.98
CA GLY A 59 5.76 -11.23 -16.85
C GLY A 59 5.42 -12.57 -16.19
N THR A 60 5.82 -12.78 -14.93
CA THR A 60 5.61 -14.07 -14.25
C THR A 60 4.16 -14.35 -13.86
N SER A 61 3.31 -13.33 -13.87
CA SER A 61 1.87 -13.45 -13.60
C SER A 61 1.04 -13.87 -14.82
N ASN A 62 1.64 -13.96 -16.02
CA ASN A 62 0.97 -14.19 -17.30
C ASN A 62 -0.14 -13.17 -17.65
N GLY A 63 -0.10 -11.99 -17.09
CA GLY A 63 -1.11 -10.95 -17.33
C GLY A 63 -0.73 -9.59 -16.78
N ASN A 64 -1.61 -8.63 -17.02
CA ASN A 64 -1.47 -7.29 -16.47
C ASN A 64 -1.60 -7.31 -14.94
N LEU A 65 -0.82 -6.45 -14.28
CA LEU A 65 -0.91 -6.20 -12.86
C LEU A 65 -1.29 -4.75 -12.61
N CYS A 66 -1.91 -4.50 -11.48
CA CYS A 66 -2.12 -3.18 -10.94
C CYS A 66 -1.02 -2.85 -9.92
N ALA A 67 -0.32 -1.75 -10.11
CA ALA A 67 0.45 -1.10 -9.06
C ALA A 67 -0.49 -0.11 -8.34
N MET A 68 -0.94 -0.47 -7.15
CA MET A 68 -1.71 0.45 -6.30
C MET A 68 -0.71 1.25 -5.48
N VAL A 69 -0.58 2.52 -5.77
CA VAL A 69 0.43 3.42 -5.20
C VAL A 69 -0.23 4.32 -4.16
N TYR A 70 0.40 4.42 -3.01
CA TYR A 70 -0.03 5.26 -1.88
C TYR A 70 1.17 6.07 -1.40
N VAL A 71 1.05 7.38 -1.42
CA VAL A 71 2.10 8.32 -1.06
C VAL A 71 1.77 8.99 0.25
N PHE A 72 2.70 8.92 1.19
CA PHE A 72 2.58 9.53 2.52
C PHE A 72 3.68 10.57 2.73
N ASP A 73 3.33 11.65 3.38
CA ASP A 73 4.29 12.65 3.81
C ASP A 73 5.06 12.21 5.08
N ASN A 74 5.99 13.05 5.54
CA ASN A 74 6.74 12.80 6.77
C ASN A 74 5.91 12.94 8.06
N ASP A 75 4.69 13.46 7.97
CA ASP A 75 3.72 13.55 9.07
C ASP A 75 2.74 12.38 9.07
N GLN A 76 2.99 11.37 8.22
CA GLN A 76 2.23 10.12 8.06
C GLN A 76 0.80 10.33 7.53
N GLN A 77 0.57 11.43 6.80
CA GLN A 77 -0.69 11.67 6.12
C GLN A 77 -0.59 11.18 4.68
N MET A 78 -1.65 10.56 4.18
CA MET A 78 -1.73 10.20 2.76
C MET A 78 -1.95 11.46 1.94
N ASP A 79 -0.96 11.79 1.09
CA ASP A 79 -1.04 12.94 0.21
C ASP A 79 -1.67 12.62 -1.14
N GLU A 80 -1.26 11.49 -1.71
CA GLU A 80 -1.72 11.06 -3.03
C GLU A 80 -1.88 9.54 -3.11
N CYS A 81 -2.81 9.08 -3.95
CA CYS A 81 -2.95 7.67 -4.31
C CYS A 81 -3.34 7.52 -5.79
N CYS A 82 -2.94 6.43 -6.41
CA CYS A 82 -3.39 6.07 -7.77
C CYS A 82 -3.19 4.58 -8.05
N GLY A 83 -3.95 4.06 -9.01
CA GLY A 83 -3.82 2.70 -9.50
C GLY A 83 -3.36 2.68 -10.96
N CYS A 84 -2.27 1.99 -11.26
CA CYS A 84 -1.63 1.99 -12.55
C CYS A 84 -1.48 0.58 -13.11
N ILE A 85 -1.98 0.36 -14.32
CA ILE A 85 -1.79 -0.91 -15.03
C ILE A 85 -0.33 -1.00 -15.47
N THR A 86 0.28 -2.18 -15.27
CA THR A 86 1.59 -2.54 -15.77
C THR A 86 1.48 -3.86 -16.54
N THR A 87 1.73 -3.82 -17.85
CA THR A 87 1.66 -4.97 -18.76
C THR A 87 2.81 -5.95 -18.48
N PRO A 88 2.71 -7.23 -18.88
CA PRO A 88 3.85 -8.15 -18.80
C PRO A 88 5.08 -7.56 -19.48
N ASP A 89 6.23 -7.67 -18.82
CA ASP A 89 7.51 -7.11 -19.24
C ASP A 89 7.53 -5.56 -19.35
N GLY A 90 6.46 -4.90 -18.88
CA GLY A 90 6.35 -3.46 -18.88
C GLY A 90 7.09 -2.80 -17.71
N LEU A 91 7.55 -1.57 -17.94
CA LEU A 91 8.20 -0.73 -16.95
C LEU A 91 7.49 0.63 -16.85
N ARG A 92 6.99 0.96 -15.68
CA ARG A 92 6.53 2.32 -15.36
C ARG A 92 7.59 3.09 -14.60
N THR A 93 7.75 4.35 -14.97
CA THR A 93 8.62 5.29 -14.27
C THR A 93 7.80 6.49 -13.81
N PHE A 94 7.79 6.70 -12.51
CA PHE A 94 7.14 7.84 -11.87
C PHE A 94 8.21 8.87 -11.48
N SER A 95 8.01 10.11 -11.86
CA SER A 95 8.71 11.25 -11.31
C SER A 95 8.16 11.54 -9.92
N VAL A 96 8.98 11.65 -8.90
CA VAL A 96 8.49 11.98 -7.56
C VAL A 96 7.81 13.34 -7.57
N THR A 97 8.41 14.36 -8.20
CA THR A 97 7.85 15.71 -8.22
C THR A 97 6.62 15.85 -9.11
N LYS A 98 6.58 15.16 -10.27
CA LYS A 98 5.54 15.41 -11.29
C LYS A 98 4.37 14.44 -11.20
N ASP A 99 4.64 13.23 -10.73
CA ASP A 99 3.65 12.16 -10.76
C ASP A 99 3.15 11.78 -9.37
N LEU A 100 4.03 11.80 -8.36
CA LEU A 100 3.71 11.26 -7.03
C LEU A 100 3.47 12.33 -5.96
N THR A 101 3.90 13.59 -6.17
CA THR A 101 3.76 14.67 -5.18
C THR A 101 3.39 16.01 -5.82
N SER A 102 2.84 15.99 -7.03
CA SER A 102 2.47 17.20 -7.75
C SER A 102 1.10 17.75 -7.39
N ASN A 103 0.28 16.93 -6.80
CA ASN A 103 -1.13 17.22 -6.54
C ASN A 103 -1.55 16.83 -5.11
N PRO A 104 -0.76 17.20 -4.08
CA PRO A 104 -0.99 16.74 -2.71
C PRO A 104 -2.35 17.24 -2.19
N LEU A 105 -3.01 16.39 -1.41
CA LEU A 105 -4.34 16.69 -0.85
C LEU A 105 -4.35 17.99 -0.04
N VAL A 106 -3.30 18.23 0.73
CA VAL A 106 -3.21 19.39 1.63
C VAL A 106 -2.43 20.57 1.05
N GLY A 107 -2.07 20.53 -0.23
CA GLY A 107 -1.42 21.65 -0.94
C GLY A 107 -0.01 21.99 -0.44
N ILE A 108 0.65 21.10 0.27
CA ILE A 108 2.03 21.25 0.73
C ILE A 108 3.01 20.69 -0.32
N VAL A 109 4.26 21.17 -0.31
CA VAL A 109 5.32 20.58 -1.13
C VAL A 109 5.96 19.43 -0.36
N VAL A 110 5.63 18.21 -0.74
CA VAL A 110 6.16 16.99 -0.10
C VAL A 110 7.57 16.73 -0.64
N LYS A 111 8.56 16.74 0.22
CA LYS A 111 9.99 16.53 -0.16
C LYS A 111 10.52 15.18 0.24
N THR A 112 9.96 14.61 1.30
CA THR A 112 10.33 13.31 1.85
C THR A 112 9.06 12.63 2.37
N GLY A 113 9.04 11.33 2.31
CA GLY A 113 7.91 10.54 2.79
C GLY A 113 8.08 9.08 2.40
N ASP A 114 6.99 8.34 2.47
CA ASP A 114 6.95 6.93 2.13
C ASP A 114 6.08 6.69 0.89
N VAL A 115 6.52 5.78 0.04
CA VAL A 115 5.70 5.21 -1.02
C VAL A 115 5.41 3.75 -0.66
N LYS A 116 4.15 3.42 -0.57
CA LYS A 116 3.67 2.06 -0.38
C LYS A 116 3.04 1.58 -1.69
N ILE A 117 3.39 0.37 -2.12
CA ILE A 117 2.86 -0.23 -3.36
C ILE A 117 2.24 -1.57 -3.02
N VAL A 118 0.96 -1.73 -3.35
CA VAL A 118 0.29 -3.03 -3.34
C VAL A 118 0.20 -3.53 -4.77
N SER A 119 0.83 -4.68 -5.03
CA SER A 119 0.66 -5.42 -6.27
C SER A 119 -0.70 -6.12 -6.27
N ALA A 120 -1.49 -5.95 -7.31
CA ALA A 120 -2.82 -6.52 -7.38
C ALA A 120 -3.15 -7.07 -8.77
N ALA A 121 -4.08 -8.02 -8.81
CA ALA A 121 -4.62 -8.54 -10.06
C ALA A 121 -5.53 -7.51 -10.75
N VAL A 122 -5.52 -7.49 -12.08
CA VAL A 122 -6.48 -6.74 -12.88
C VAL A 122 -7.76 -7.58 -13.03
N ASN A 123 -8.80 -7.25 -12.31
CA ASN A 123 -10.08 -7.97 -12.27
C ASN A 123 -11.13 -7.31 -13.19
N ASN A 124 -10.88 -7.21 -14.49
CA ASN A 124 -11.79 -6.60 -15.48
C ASN A 124 -12.23 -5.15 -15.16
N SER A 125 -11.50 -4.47 -14.32
CA SER A 125 -11.78 -3.13 -13.83
C SER A 125 -10.52 -2.27 -13.93
N PRO A 126 -10.63 -0.95 -14.04
CA PRO A 126 -9.45 -0.11 -13.86
C PRO A 126 -8.80 -0.39 -12.51
N CYS A 127 -7.50 -0.16 -12.41
CA CYS A 127 -6.76 -0.28 -11.15
C CYS A 127 -7.29 0.79 -10.19
N GLU A 128 -8.11 0.35 -9.24
CA GLU A 128 -8.79 1.23 -8.28
C GLU A 128 -8.19 1.06 -6.90
N PRO A 129 -7.35 2.00 -6.42
CA PRO A 129 -6.63 1.84 -5.16
C PRO A 129 -7.54 1.99 -3.92
N SER A 130 -8.71 2.61 -4.07
CA SER A 130 -9.65 2.85 -2.97
C SER A 130 -10.61 1.70 -2.72
N ALA A 131 -10.73 0.73 -3.66
CA ALA A 131 -11.74 -0.33 -3.55
C ALA A 131 -11.33 -1.61 -4.27
N ASN A 132 -11.82 -2.75 -3.75
CA ASN A 132 -11.73 -4.07 -4.40
C ASN A 132 -10.32 -4.51 -4.83
N VAL A 133 -9.30 -4.07 -4.10
CA VAL A 133 -7.92 -4.50 -4.35
C VAL A 133 -7.79 -5.98 -4.02
N THR A 134 -7.47 -6.78 -5.02
CA THR A 134 -7.14 -8.20 -4.86
C THR A 134 -5.62 -8.36 -4.94
N PRO A 135 -4.92 -8.44 -3.80
CA PRO A 135 -3.48 -8.55 -3.77
C PRO A 135 -3.00 -9.76 -4.58
N TYR A 136 -2.00 -9.54 -5.42
CA TYR A 136 -1.41 -10.56 -6.26
C TYR A 136 0.10 -10.30 -6.39
N PRO A 137 0.98 -11.27 -6.07
CA PRO A 137 2.43 -11.07 -6.10
C PRO A 137 2.95 -10.88 -7.51
N SER A 138 4.08 -10.28 -7.65
CA SER A 138 5.03 -10.28 -8.78
C SER A 138 5.62 -8.93 -9.15
N LEU A 139 5.00 -7.80 -8.85
CA LEU A 139 5.63 -6.51 -9.17
C LEU A 139 7.00 -6.37 -8.47
N ARG A 140 7.93 -5.72 -9.16
CA ARG A 140 9.20 -5.26 -8.59
C ARG A 140 9.27 -3.74 -8.66
N ALA A 141 9.89 -3.12 -7.67
CA ALA A 141 9.97 -1.67 -7.62
C ALA A 141 11.31 -1.20 -7.06
N TRP A 142 11.80 -0.07 -7.59
CA TRP A 142 13.01 0.63 -7.15
C TRP A 142 12.72 2.10 -6.98
N GLY A 143 13.39 2.74 -6.02
CA GLY A 143 13.31 4.17 -5.78
C GLY A 143 14.68 4.82 -5.79
N THR A 144 14.80 5.98 -6.43
CA THR A 144 15.99 6.81 -6.32
C THR A 144 15.81 7.86 -5.22
N HIS A 145 16.89 8.17 -4.52
CA HIS A 145 16.92 9.14 -3.43
C HIS A 145 17.96 10.21 -3.74
N ILE A 146 17.54 11.46 -3.71
CA ILE A 146 18.42 12.60 -3.94
C ILE A 146 19.04 13.03 -2.62
N GLN A 147 20.35 12.94 -2.54
CA GLN A 147 21.10 13.31 -1.35
C GLN A 147 21.43 14.82 -1.32
N ASN A 148 21.90 15.30 -0.19
CA ASN A 148 22.39 16.67 -0.07
C ASN A 148 23.56 16.91 -1.02
N LYS A 149 23.62 18.12 -1.56
CA LYS A 149 24.66 18.53 -2.51
C LYS A 149 26.05 18.43 -1.90
N VAL A 150 26.96 17.77 -2.62
CA VAL A 150 28.36 17.65 -2.27
C VAL A 150 29.19 18.29 -3.40
N GLY A 151 29.87 19.40 -3.11
CA GLY A 151 30.52 20.19 -4.15
C GLY A 151 29.51 20.74 -5.17
N SER A 152 29.64 20.36 -6.43
CA SER A 152 28.73 20.76 -7.52
C SER A 152 27.68 19.71 -7.85
N ALA A 153 27.72 18.52 -7.24
CA ALA A 153 26.87 17.37 -7.58
C ALA A 153 25.87 17.02 -6.48
N TYR A 154 24.76 16.42 -6.88
CA TYR A 154 23.81 15.74 -5.99
C TYR A 154 24.04 14.23 -6.09
N PRO A 155 24.58 13.58 -5.06
CA PRO A 155 24.65 12.13 -5.05
C PRO A 155 23.25 11.53 -5.13
N ILE A 156 23.11 10.46 -5.90
CA ILE A 156 21.86 9.71 -6.05
C ILE A 156 22.11 8.27 -5.64
N THR A 157 21.25 7.75 -4.80
CA THR A 157 21.22 6.32 -4.48
C THR A 157 19.95 5.69 -5.03
N GLU A 158 20.00 4.44 -5.42
CA GLU A 158 18.84 3.67 -5.83
C GLU A 158 18.72 2.44 -4.93
N THR A 159 17.53 2.18 -4.43
CA THR A 159 17.25 1.02 -3.58
C THR A 159 16.00 0.30 -4.05
N GLU A 160 15.99 -1.02 -3.91
CA GLU A 160 14.79 -1.80 -4.13
C GLU A 160 13.76 -1.54 -3.01
N PHE A 161 12.49 -1.54 -3.36
CA PHE A 161 11.42 -1.52 -2.39
C PHE A 161 11.43 -2.79 -1.56
N GLN A 162 11.37 -2.66 -0.26
CA GLN A 162 11.38 -3.79 0.65
C GLN A 162 10.00 -4.43 0.70
N ALA A 163 9.98 -5.76 0.58
CA ALA A 163 8.77 -6.52 0.80
C ALA A 163 8.36 -6.45 2.28
N ALA A 164 7.10 -6.19 2.52
CA ALA A 164 6.52 -6.12 3.86
C ALA A 164 5.25 -6.98 3.93
N THR A 165 4.88 -7.40 5.12
CA THR A 165 3.66 -8.18 5.31
C THR A 165 2.45 -7.26 5.25
N LEU A 166 1.55 -7.51 4.30
CA LEU A 166 0.28 -6.79 4.18
C LEU A 166 -0.77 -7.47 5.07
N SER A 167 -1.15 -6.82 6.16
CA SER A 167 -2.30 -7.27 6.96
C SER A 167 -3.62 -6.82 6.31
N ALA A 168 -4.71 -7.51 6.62
CA ALA A 168 -6.04 -7.08 6.17
C ALA A 168 -6.39 -5.69 6.73
N GLY A 169 -5.94 -5.36 7.93
CA GLY A 169 -6.11 -4.04 8.52
C GLY A 169 -5.37 -2.95 7.75
N GLU A 170 -4.10 -3.17 7.41
CA GLU A 170 -3.31 -2.22 6.62
C GLU A 170 -3.94 -1.99 5.24
N LEU A 171 -4.32 -3.05 4.54
CA LEU A 171 -4.99 -2.93 3.24
C LEU A 171 -6.29 -2.12 3.36
N SER A 172 -7.09 -2.40 4.39
CA SER A 172 -8.34 -1.66 4.63
C SER A 172 -8.08 -0.18 4.91
N SER A 173 -7.03 0.15 5.67
CA SER A 173 -6.66 1.54 5.94
C SER A 173 -6.22 2.27 4.68
N LEU A 174 -5.32 1.67 3.88
CA LEU A 174 -4.87 2.24 2.61
C LEU A 174 -6.04 2.53 1.67
N GLN A 175 -6.98 1.58 1.55
CA GLN A 175 -8.17 1.77 0.72
C GLN A 175 -9.10 2.86 1.27
N ALA A 176 -9.29 2.90 2.59
CA ALA A 176 -10.17 3.90 3.22
C ALA A 176 -9.61 5.31 3.08
N ASP A 177 -8.30 5.49 3.28
CA ASP A 177 -7.65 6.79 3.15
C ASP A 177 -7.69 7.28 1.68
N CYS A 178 -7.40 6.40 0.72
CA CYS A 178 -7.52 6.74 -0.69
C CYS A 178 -8.97 7.03 -1.10
N TYR A 179 -9.93 6.26 -0.62
CA TYR A 179 -11.35 6.52 -0.83
C TYR A 179 -11.78 7.88 -0.28
N PHE A 180 -11.27 8.27 0.89
CA PHE A 180 -11.51 9.59 1.45
C PHE A 180 -11.01 10.70 0.52
N VAL A 181 -9.76 10.57 0.03
CA VAL A 181 -9.15 11.50 -0.93
C VAL A 181 -10.01 11.66 -2.18
N GLU A 182 -10.41 10.57 -2.80
CA GLU A 182 -11.25 10.57 -4.00
C GLU A 182 -12.65 11.15 -3.73
N ARG A 183 -13.23 10.80 -2.57
CA ARG A 183 -14.58 11.24 -2.19
C ARG A 183 -14.69 12.73 -1.95
N LEU A 184 -13.62 13.40 -1.56
CA LEU A 184 -13.60 14.85 -1.41
C LEU A 184 -13.92 15.57 -2.73
N GLY A 185 -13.66 14.90 -3.87
CA GLY A 185 -13.97 15.43 -5.20
C GLY A 185 -13.26 16.75 -5.53
N SER A 186 -12.20 17.08 -4.78
CA SER A 186 -11.40 18.29 -5.00
C SER A 186 -10.51 18.19 -6.24
N GLY A 187 -10.26 16.96 -6.74
CA GLY A 187 -9.27 16.66 -7.76
C GLY A 187 -7.84 16.65 -7.23
N HIS A 188 -7.63 16.98 -5.96
CA HIS A 188 -6.34 16.84 -5.29
C HIS A 188 -6.18 15.46 -4.65
N GLY A 189 -4.93 15.06 -4.43
CA GLY A 189 -4.59 13.76 -3.83
C GLY A 189 -4.57 12.58 -4.80
N ILE A 190 -4.73 12.82 -6.10
CA ILE A 190 -4.66 11.78 -7.11
C ILE A 190 -3.35 11.88 -7.86
N CYS A 191 -2.50 10.87 -7.72
CA CYS A 191 -1.21 10.79 -8.42
C CYS A 191 -1.40 10.36 -9.88
N SER A 192 -0.38 10.61 -10.72
CA SER A 192 -0.39 10.17 -12.11
C SER A 192 0.40 8.87 -12.29
N CYS A 193 0.09 8.12 -13.36
CA CYS A 193 0.74 6.85 -13.63
C CYS A 193 2.12 6.96 -14.29
N GLY A 194 2.68 8.15 -14.36
CA GLY A 194 4.00 8.38 -14.94
C GLY A 194 4.10 8.00 -16.42
N THR A 195 5.30 7.62 -16.85
CA THR A 195 5.58 7.20 -18.22
C THR A 195 5.87 5.70 -18.29
N GLY A 196 5.56 5.08 -19.43
CA GLY A 196 5.79 3.66 -19.69
C GLY A 196 4.51 2.93 -20.07
N ASP A 197 4.65 1.76 -20.72
CA ASP A 197 3.66 0.84 -21.33
C ASP A 197 2.65 1.45 -22.26
#